data_4b0c1edf3d1470ec348ea852f38a53dc
#
_entry.id   4b0c1edf3d1470ec348ea852f38a53dc
#
_cell.length_a   1.000
_cell.length_b   1.000
_cell.length_c   1.000
_cell.angle_alpha   90.00
_cell.angle_beta   90.00
_cell.angle_gamma   90.00
#
_symmetry.space_group_name_H-M   'P 1'
#
loop_
_entity.id
_entity.type
_entity.pdbx_description
1 polymer ?
#
loop_
_entity_poly.entity_id
_entity_poly.type
_entity_poly.pdbx_seq_one_letter_code
_entity_poly.pdbx_strand_id
1 'polypeptide(L)'
;MLVGFRAYVANPLDNSIAVINSLTGTILTRVPTGPGPNSVRLLPDANKVYVTNNASNTVTVIDPLTNIPVATITVGNAPADVAVNSISTRAYVTNSGSNTLSVIDTTTDTVVATVNVGVTPIGVAVSPDNLRVYVANSGSDSLTIINAVTNTVIITVPICDDPRFIDVAPDGRVWVACFAANTVTVFDPNTNTVLASVPVGTGPNAVRVNPAGTFAYVVNSGSNDVTVVSAIGFVPVTTIPVGLTPDRIDFDTNPEVATVRAFVTNFGSNTISIIDTATNLVIATLAGIALAGGPLGIDIGRLGAVESPGEPIDLLDPYVLEEIRESVCIIVDKVYTSCQQRECFPEILVPITGCGPFVFQSIKFFNGTIVPDTLQITPIPGRPNFFRVRFTISITFTVTVLDTSTGETITCTCTLPDILKDIILFIPPARDEVDLSIVTETRSELLSTPTVSNCDLLLQVGVFVVIKVVGKVQLLVPAFGFCPEPTPCEAFAENRVDVCATFFNPVKTPFPTNFFPPQLEDLL
;
A
#
# COMPACT_ATOMS: atom_id res chain seq x y z
N MET A 1 19.17 -16.99 -4.83
CA MET A 1 19.63 -15.71 -4.25
C MET A 1 18.65 -15.37 -3.13
N LEU A 2 19.11 -15.17 -1.90
CA LEU A 2 18.26 -15.01 -0.72
C LEU A 2 17.27 -13.86 -0.91
N VAL A 3 16.00 -14.19 -1.00
CA VAL A 3 14.88 -13.25 -0.91
C VAL A 3 14.82 -12.79 0.54
N GLY A 4 15.04 -11.52 0.81
CA GLY A 4 15.07 -11.01 2.19
C GLY A 4 15.05 -9.49 2.20
N PHE A 5 14.84 -8.92 3.36
CA PHE A 5 14.95 -7.48 3.55
C PHE A 5 16.40 -7.04 3.43
N ARG A 6 16.63 -6.01 2.63
CA ARG A 6 17.95 -5.42 2.41
C ARG A 6 17.92 -3.94 2.70
N ALA A 7 19.00 -3.46 3.33
CA ALA A 7 19.31 -2.05 3.39
C ALA A 7 20.33 -1.71 2.31
N TYR A 8 20.04 -0.69 1.53
CA TYR A 8 20.92 -0.09 0.54
C TYR A 8 21.46 1.19 1.11
N VAL A 9 22.79 1.34 1.14
CA VAL A 9 23.45 2.46 1.82
C VAL A 9 24.45 3.13 0.89
N ALA A 10 24.27 4.43 0.66
CA ALA A 10 25.16 5.22 -0.20
C ALA A 10 26.48 5.54 0.50
N ASN A 11 27.60 5.30 -0.19
CA ASN A 11 28.96 5.55 0.28
C ASN A 11 29.67 6.51 -0.68
N PRO A 12 29.64 7.82 -0.41
CA PRO A 12 30.07 8.85 -1.38
C PRO A 12 31.56 8.84 -1.71
N LEU A 13 32.41 8.44 -0.77
CA LEU A 13 33.87 8.52 -0.96
C LEU A 13 34.44 7.26 -1.66
N ASP A 14 33.74 6.12 -1.64
CA ASP A 14 34.14 4.94 -2.39
C ASP A 14 33.30 4.70 -3.65
N ASN A 15 32.40 5.64 -3.99
CA ASN A 15 31.54 5.60 -5.16
C ASN A 15 30.78 4.29 -5.31
N SER A 16 30.20 3.82 -4.21
CA SER A 16 29.46 2.57 -4.17
C SER A 16 28.21 2.69 -3.29
N ILE A 17 27.34 1.70 -3.39
CA ILE A 17 26.38 1.40 -2.33
C ILE A 17 26.78 0.10 -1.63
N ALA A 18 26.59 0.03 -0.32
CA ALA A 18 26.62 -1.22 0.42
C ALA A 18 25.22 -1.85 0.44
N VAL A 19 25.14 -3.12 0.13
CA VAL A 19 23.90 -3.93 0.26
C VAL A 19 24.06 -4.77 1.52
N ILE A 20 23.14 -4.60 2.47
CA ILE A 20 23.21 -5.19 3.81
C ILE A 20 21.98 -6.06 4.01
N ASN A 21 22.17 -7.26 4.54
CA ASN A 21 21.06 -8.06 5.05
C ASN A 21 20.53 -7.37 6.34
N SER A 22 19.29 -6.88 6.32
CA SER A 22 18.78 -6.11 7.45
C SER A 22 18.57 -6.96 8.71
N LEU A 23 18.30 -8.27 8.55
CA LEU A 23 18.10 -9.18 9.67
C LEU A 23 19.41 -9.46 10.43
N THR A 24 20.49 -9.74 9.71
CA THR A 24 21.79 -10.14 10.30
C THR A 24 22.77 -8.98 10.45
N GLY A 25 22.53 -7.85 9.78
CA GLY A 25 23.47 -6.74 9.71
C GLY A 25 24.72 -7.00 8.87
N THR A 26 24.77 -8.11 8.12
CA THR A 26 25.95 -8.46 7.30
C THR A 26 25.94 -7.73 5.97
N ILE A 27 27.11 -7.24 5.54
CA ILE A 27 27.28 -6.67 4.20
C ILE A 27 27.32 -7.82 3.20
N LEU A 28 26.35 -7.86 2.30
CA LEU A 28 26.25 -8.89 1.26
C LEU A 28 27.18 -8.59 0.09
N THR A 29 27.19 -7.35 -0.36
CA THR A 29 28.02 -6.89 -1.47
C THR A 29 28.17 -5.37 -1.47
N ARG A 30 29.06 -4.87 -2.32
CA ARG A 30 29.17 -3.46 -2.68
C ARG A 30 28.97 -3.32 -4.18
N VAL A 31 28.13 -2.38 -4.57
CA VAL A 31 27.78 -2.16 -5.97
C VAL A 31 28.36 -0.81 -6.39
N PRO A 32 29.19 -0.75 -7.44
CA PRO A 32 29.73 0.50 -7.93
C PRO A 32 28.63 1.39 -8.49
N THR A 33 28.77 2.70 -8.30
CA THR A 33 27.86 3.73 -8.80
C THR A 33 28.64 4.82 -9.54
N GLY A 34 27.95 5.86 -9.97
CA GLY A 34 28.60 7.10 -10.37
C GLY A 34 29.27 7.80 -9.17
N PRO A 35 30.15 8.79 -9.43
CA PRO A 35 30.85 9.55 -8.40
C PRO A 35 29.93 10.30 -7.44
N GLY A 36 30.19 10.17 -6.14
CA GLY A 36 29.51 10.86 -5.07
C GLY A 36 28.05 10.40 -4.87
N PRO A 37 27.75 9.10 -4.68
CA PRO A 37 26.41 8.65 -4.36
C PRO A 37 25.94 9.29 -3.05
N ASN A 38 24.72 9.85 -3.04
CA ASN A 38 24.18 10.62 -1.93
C ASN A 38 22.89 10.03 -1.36
N SER A 39 21.90 9.77 -2.19
CA SER A 39 20.62 9.18 -1.79
C SER A 39 20.36 7.89 -2.57
N VAL A 40 19.66 6.99 -1.94
CA VAL A 40 19.27 5.69 -2.53
C VAL A 40 17.79 5.44 -2.28
N ARG A 41 17.11 4.83 -3.25
CA ARG A 41 15.72 4.44 -3.13
C ARG A 41 15.45 3.15 -3.90
N LEU A 42 14.94 2.14 -3.21
CA LEU A 42 14.36 0.95 -3.81
C LEU A 42 12.95 1.29 -4.30
N LEU A 43 12.59 0.86 -5.50
CA LEU A 43 11.20 0.98 -5.95
C LEU A 43 10.29 0.07 -5.08
N PRO A 44 9.03 0.48 -4.82
CA PRO A 44 8.08 -0.33 -4.05
C PRO A 44 7.83 -1.73 -4.63
N ASP A 45 7.91 -1.90 -5.95
CA ASP A 45 7.83 -3.20 -6.63
C ASP A 45 9.14 -4.01 -6.59
N ALA A 46 10.17 -3.48 -5.92
CA ALA A 46 11.48 -4.08 -5.74
C ALA A 46 12.24 -4.44 -7.04
N ASN A 47 11.86 -3.87 -8.18
CA ASN A 47 12.49 -4.17 -9.47
C ASN A 47 13.77 -3.39 -9.73
N LYS A 48 13.94 -2.20 -9.10
CA LYS A 48 15.08 -1.31 -9.33
C LYS A 48 15.45 -0.53 -8.08
N VAL A 49 16.74 -0.22 -7.95
CA VAL A 49 17.28 0.72 -6.98
C VAL A 49 17.83 1.93 -7.73
N TYR A 50 17.38 3.12 -7.34
CA TYR A 50 17.85 4.40 -7.87
C TYR A 50 18.85 5.03 -6.90
N VAL A 51 20.01 5.45 -7.40
CA VAL A 51 21.07 6.08 -6.60
C VAL A 51 21.44 7.40 -7.23
N THR A 52 21.25 8.51 -6.53
CA THR A 52 21.71 9.84 -6.99
C THR A 52 23.22 9.97 -6.83
N ASN A 53 23.91 10.38 -7.89
CA ASN A 53 25.35 10.61 -7.90
C ASN A 53 25.61 12.10 -7.99
N ASN A 54 25.79 12.74 -6.85
CA ASN A 54 25.89 14.19 -6.72
C ASN A 54 27.04 14.80 -7.56
N ALA A 55 28.21 14.15 -7.59
CA ALA A 55 29.39 14.66 -8.27
C ALA A 55 29.40 14.44 -9.79
N SER A 56 28.55 13.55 -10.32
CA SER A 56 28.47 13.27 -11.76
C SER A 56 27.19 13.73 -12.45
N ASN A 57 26.22 14.31 -11.72
CA ASN A 57 24.94 14.75 -12.25
C ASN A 57 24.14 13.61 -12.89
N THR A 58 24.20 12.43 -12.29
CA THR A 58 23.54 11.23 -12.79
C THR A 58 22.77 10.50 -11.71
N VAL A 59 21.89 9.59 -12.12
CA VAL A 59 21.29 8.55 -11.29
C VAL A 59 21.76 7.21 -11.82
N THR A 60 22.33 6.36 -10.97
CA THR A 60 22.59 4.96 -11.29
C THR A 60 21.36 4.13 -10.98
N VAL A 61 20.93 3.30 -11.93
CA VAL A 61 19.86 2.31 -11.75
C VAL A 61 20.48 0.93 -11.58
N ILE A 62 20.12 0.24 -10.52
CA ILE A 62 20.67 -1.07 -10.16
C ILE A 62 19.54 -2.09 -10.14
N ASP A 63 19.78 -3.26 -10.71
CA ASP A 63 18.94 -4.44 -10.52
C ASP A 63 19.19 -5.03 -9.11
N PRO A 64 18.23 -5.02 -8.21
CA PRO A 64 18.42 -5.49 -6.84
C PRO A 64 18.59 -7.01 -6.72
N LEU A 65 18.17 -7.79 -7.71
CA LEU A 65 18.32 -9.24 -7.69
C LEU A 65 19.77 -9.66 -7.99
N THR A 66 20.36 -9.04 -9.02
CA THR A 66 21.73 -9.33 -9.46
C THR A 66 22.77 -8.42 -8.80
N ASN A 67 22.35 -7.29 -8.21
CA ASN A 67 23.22 -6.21 -7.71
C ASN A 67 24.13 -5.65 -8.81
N ILE A 68 23.63 -5.53 -10.04
CA ILE A 68 24.38 -5.01 -11.18
C ILE A 68 23.75 -3.68 -11.62
N PRO A 69 24.55 -2.63 -11.87
CA PRO A 69 24.06 -1.42 -12.50
C PRO A 69 23.55 -1.70 -13.91
N VAL A 70 22.30 -1.33 -14.20
CA VAL A 70 21.62 -1.61 -15.49
C VAL A 70 21.44 -0.35 -16.36
N ALA A 71 21.44 0.84 -15.75
CA ALA A 71 21.33 2.10 -16.46
C ALA A 71 21.99 3.25 -15.70
N THR A 72 22.32 4.31 -16.46
CA THR A 72 22.75 5.59 -15.91
C THR A 72 21.94 6.70 -16.57
N ILE A 73 21.23 7.49 -15.77
CA ILE A 73 20.34 8.56 -16.23
C ILE A 73 20.99 9.91 -15.95
N THR A 74 21.14 10.76 -16.96
CA THR A 74 21.58 12.14 -16.76
C THR A 74 20.42 12.98 -16.23
N VAL A 75 20.67 13.73 -15.14
CA VAL A 75 19.71 14.62 -14.47
C VAL A 75 20.28 16.03 -14.39
N GLY A 76 19.70 16.89 -13.55
CA GLY A 76 20.26 18.23 -13.30
C GLY A 76 21.52 18.18 -12.43
N ASN A 77 22.12 19.38 -12.17
CA ASN A 77 23.38 19.48 -11.45
C ASN A 77 23.21 19.16 -9.96
N ALA A 78 24.18 18.43 -9.42
CA ALA A 78 24.29 18.05 -8.01
C ALA A 78 22.98 17.40 -7.48
N PRO A 79 22.56 16.23 -8.01
CA PRO A 79 21.38 15.54 -7.52
C PRO A 79 21.55 15.17 -6.05
N ALA A 80 20.58 15.58 -5.21
CA ALA A 80 20.67 15.47 -3.76
C ALA A 80 19.81 14.32 -3.20
N ASP A 81 18.57 14.21 -3.62
CA ASP A 81 17.64 13.20 -3.10
C ASP A 81 16.81 12.57 -4.21
N VAL A 82 16.25 11.40 -3.94
CA VAL A 82 15.32 10.71 -4.84
C VAL A 82 14.14 10.15 -4.05
N ALA A 83 12.92 10.40 -4.52
CA ALA A 83 11.71 9.79 -4.04
C ALA A 83 10.99 9.08 -5.19
N VAL A 84 10.23 8.05 -4.86
CA VAL A 84 9.45 7.26 -5.83
C VAL A 84 7.99 7.24 -5.44
N ASN A 85 7.11 7.13 -6.42
CA ASN A 85 5.69 6.96 -6.14
C ASN A 85 5.38 5.52 -5.72
N SER A 86 4.29 5.31 -4.97
CA SER A 86 3.94 4.00 -4.40
C SER A 86 3.64 2.92 -5.45
N ILE A 87 3.36 3.31 -6.70
CA ILE A 87 3.07 2.41 -7.82
C ILE A 87 4.28 2.18 -8.75
N SER A 88 5.48 2.58 -8.33
CA SER A 88 6.76 2.34 -9.04
C SER A 88 6.81 2.84 -10.50
N THR A 89 6.07 3.89 -10.86
CA THR A 89 6.03 4.41 -12.24
C THR A 89 6.81 5.70 -12.43
N ARG A 90 7.13 6.42 -11.32
CA ARG A 90 7.84 7.70 -11.36
C ARG A 90 8.86 7.79 -10.24
N ALA A 91 10.04 8.30 -10.58
CA ALA A 91 11.03 8.77 -9.61
C ALA A 91 11.26 10.27 -9.78
N TYR A 92 11.48 10.95 -8.66
CA TYR A 92 11.63 12.40 -8.56
C TYR A 92 12.98 12.70 -7.93
N VAL A 93 13.82 13.47 -8.64
CA VAL A 93 15.21 13.75 -8.21
C VAL A 93 15.40 15.26 -8.06
N THR A 94 15.74 15.70 -6.86
CA THR A 94 16.13 17.10 -6.61
C THR A 94 17.54 17.35 -7.12
N ASN A 95 17.74 18.45 -7.85
CA ASN A 95 19.03 18.86 -8.40
C ASN A 95 19.43 20.18 -7.72
N SER A 96 20.20 20.10 -6.64
CA SER A 96 20.51 21.24 -5.78
C SER A 96 21.35 22.31 -6.47
N GLY A 97 22.20 21.93 -7.42
CA GLY A 97 23.04 22.85 -8.18
C GLY A 97 22.36 23.55 -9.36
N SER A 98 21.19 23.06 -9.79
CA SER A 98 20.42 23.66 -10.90
C SER A 98 19.05 24.18 -10.51
N ASN A 99 18.65 24.06 -9.24
CA ASN A 99 17.36 24.51 -8.71
C ASN A 99 16.16 23.87 -9.45
N THR A 100 16.28 22.59 -9.77
CA THR A 100 15.26 21.84 -10.52
C THR A 100 14.93 20.52 -9.87
N LEU A 101 13.77 19.96 -10.25
CA LEU A 101 13.39 18.58 -9.99
C LEU A 101 13.35 17.84 -11.33
N SER A 102 14.06 16.72 -11.46
CA SER A 102 13.93 15.81 -12.59
C SER A 102 12.86 14.76 -12.29
N VAL A 103 11.94 14.55 -13.23
CA VAL A 103 10.94 13.49 -13.18
C VAL A 103 11.35 12.37 -14.12
N ILE A 104 11.54 11.18 -13.60
CA ILE A 104 12.00 10.01 -14.34
C ILE A 104 10.83 9.03 -14.49
N ASP A 105 10.63 8.54 -15.70
CA ASP A 105 9.79 7.37 -15.97
C ASP A 105 10.60 6.11 -15.63
N THR A 106 10.14 5.33 -14.67
CA THR A 106 10.87 4.17 -14.17
C THR A 106 10.77 2.96 -15.08
N THR A 107 9.82 2.95 -16.02
CA THR A 107 9.70 1.88 -17.02
C THR A 107 10.78 2.02 -18.09
N THR A 108 11.06 3.26 -18.50
CA THR A 108 12.01 3.55 -19.61
C THR A 108 13.35 4.06 -19.12
N ASP A 109 13.49 4.37 -17.81
CA ASP A 109 14.67 4.99 -17.19
C ASP A 109 15.08 6.30 -17.88
N THR A 110 14.10 7.14 -18.23
CA THR A 110 14.33 8.41 -18.91
C THR A 110 13.70 9.58 -18.17
N VAL A 111 14.34 10.76 -18.24
CA VAL A 111 13.77 12.01 -17.71
C VAL A 111 12.64 12.45 -18.64
N VAL A 112 11.42 12.51 -18.11
CA VAL A 112 10.21 12.92 -18.85
C VAL A 112 9.81 14.37 -18.60
N ALA A 113 10.28 14.96 -17.50
CA ALA A 113 10.07 16.38 -17.20
C ALA A 113 11.19 16.94 -16.32
N THR A 114 11.42 18.24 -16.42
CA THR A 114 12.27 19.02 -15.52
C THR A 114 11.47 20.21 -15.03
N VAL A 115 11.29 20.31 -13.71
CA VAL A 115 10.46 21.32 -13.05
C VAL A 115 11.36 22.30 -12.29
N ASN A 116 11.21 23.61 -12.54
CA ASN A 116 11.90 24.63 -11.72
C ASN A 116 11.27 24.69 -10.33
N VAL A 117 12.10 24.71 -9.30
CA VAL A 117 11.68 24.77 -7.88
C VAL A 117 12.40 25.93 -7.18
N GLY A 118 12.42 25.96 -5.86
CA GLY A 118 13.18 26.97 -5.11
C GLY A 118 14.69 26.77 -5.18
N VAL A 119 15.43 27.61 -4.46
CA VAL A 119 16.91 27.62 -4.46
C VAL A 119 17.44 26.46 -3.61
N THR A 120 18.44 25.73 -4.14
CA THR A 120 19.12 24.60 -3.48
C THR A 120 18.13 23.55 -2.96
N PRO A 121 17.34 22.90 -3.84
CA PRO A 121 16.44 21.83 -3.42
C PRO A 121 17.24 20.65 -2.88
N ILE A 122 16.88 20.17 -1.67
CA ILE A 122 17.54 19.04 -0.99
C ILE A 122 16.59 17.84 -0.95
N GLY A 123 15.59 17.85 -0.09
CA GLY A 123 14.69 16.72 0.13
C GLY A 123 13.51 16.71 -0.84
N VAL A 124 13.06 15.50 -1.19
CA VAL A 124 11.85 15.28 -1.97
C VAL A 124 11.03 14.15 -1.38
N ALA A 125 9.69 14.30 -1.37
CA ALA A 125 8.77 13.24 -0.98
C ALA A 125 7.50 13.28 -1.83
N VAL A 126 6.84 12.12 -1.97
CA VAL A 126 5.59 11.94 -2.72
C VAL A 126 4.45 11.71 -1.74
N SER A 127 3.29 12.31 -2.01
CA SER A 127 2.09 12.05 -1.20
C SER A 127 1.62 10.59 -1.32
N PRO A 128 0.99 10.01 -0.29
CA PRO A 128 0.50 8.63 -0.33
C PRO A 128 -0.50 8.36 -1.47
N ASP A 129 -1.26 9.37 -1.90
CA ASP A 129 -2.19 9.31 -3.04
C ASP A 129 -1.51 9.45 -4.41
N ASN A 130 -0.18 9.68 -4.45
CA ASN A 130 0.61 9.93 -5.66
C ASN A 130 0.19 11.18 -6.47
N LEU A 131 -0.55 12.12 -5.89
CA LEU A 131 -1.02 13.31 -6.59
C LEU A 131 -0.11 14.53 -6.41
N ARG A 132 0.71 14.56 -5.36
CA ARG A 132 1.59 15.68 -5.04
C ARG A 132 3.03 15.23 -4.79
N VAL A 133 3.96 16.09 -5.18
CA VAL A 133 5.39 15.97 -4.83
C VAL A 133 5.78 17.22 -4.05
N TYR A 134 6.49 17.03 -2.96
CA TYR A 134 6.98 18.08 -2.08
C TYR A 134 8.49 18.19 -2.19
N VAL A 135 8.99 19.41 -2.33
CA VAL A 135 10.44 19.68 -2.45
C VAL A 135 10.84 20.73 -1.42
N ALA A 136 11.77 20.36 -0.53
CA ALA A 136 12.38 21.26 0.43
C ALA A 136 13.53 22.03 -0.23
N ASN A 137 13.44 23.36 -0.25
CA ASN A 137 14.40 24.24 -0.88
C ASN A 137 15.21 24.95 0.22
N SER A 138 16.37 24.40 0.53
CA SER A 138 17.23 24.84 1.63
C SER A 138 17.73 26.29 1.45
N GLY A 139 18.08 26.69 0.23
CA GLY A 139 18.61 28.04 -0.05
C GLY A 139 17.56 29.14 -0.17
N SER A 140 16.27 28.80 -0.16
CA SER A 140 15.15 29.77 -0.21
C SER A 140 14.11 29.57 0.90
N ASP A 141 14.43 28.77 1.92
CA ASP A 141 13.61 28.56 3.13
C ASP A 141 12.14 28.22 2.80
N SER A 142 11.94 27.39 1.78
CA SER A 142 10.61 27.17 1.20
C SER A 142 10.34 25.71 0.88
N LEU A 143 9.04 25.38 0.79
CA LEU A 143 8.52 24.12 0.33
C LEU A 143 7.79 24.35 -1.00
N THR A 144 8.24 23.69 -2.08
CA THR A 144 7.54 23.69 -3.37
C THR A 144 6.63 22.47 -3.44
N ILE A 145 5.36 22.68 -3.77
CA ILE A 145 4.34 21.65 -3.98
C ILE A 145 4.06 21.54 -5.48
N ILE A 146 4.18 20.33 -6.01
CA ILE A 146 4.06 20.03 -7.44
C ILE A 146 2.91 19.06 -7.65
N ASN A 147 2.12 19.28 -8.70
CA ASN A 147 1.15 18.30 -9.19
C ASN A 147 1.90 17.17 -9.91
N ALA A 148 1.82 15.95 -9.38
CA ALA A 148 2.55 14.79 -9.87
C ALA A 148 2.04 14.26 -11.23
N VAL A 149 0.79 14.61 -11.61
CA VAL A 149 0.20 14.20 -12.88
C VAL A 149 0.64 15.12 -14.02
N THR A 150 0.63 16.43 -13.78
CA THR A 150 0.95 17.44 -14.80
C THR A 150 2.40 17.90 -14.76
N ASN A 151 3.16 17.54 -13.72
CA ASN A 151 4.53 17.99 -13.45
C ASN A 151 4.64 19.53 -13.40
N THR A 152 3.65 20.20 -12.83
CA THR A 152 3.61 21.66 -12.69
C THR A 152 3.59 22.08 -11.23
N VAL A 153 4.26 23.19 -10.91
CA VAL A 153 4.23 23.76 -9.56
C VAL A 153 2.80 24.24 -9.25
N ILE A 154 2.25 23.76 -8.13
CA ILE A 154 0.96 24.24 -7.59
C ILE A 154 1.20 25.54 -6.81
N ILE A 155 2.17 25.50 -5.88
CA ILE A 155 2.53 26.63 -5.01
C ILE A 155 3.92 26.43 -4.41
N THR A 156 4.59 27.53 -4.07
CA THR A 156 5.76 27.52 -3.20
C THR A 156 5.47 28.37 -1.97
N VAL A 157 5.64 27.80 -0.79
CA VAL A 157 5.32 28.45 0.50
C VAL A 157 6.59 28.56 1.35
N PRO A 158 6.76 29.63 2.15
CA PRO A 158 7.78 29.68 3.19
C PRO A 158 7.54 28.56 4.21
N ILE A 159 8.60 27.92 4.72
CA ILE A 159 8.46 26.81 5.68
C ILE A 159 9.28 27.00 6.95
N CYS A 160 10.59 27.02 6.86
CA CYS A 160 11.53 27.18 7.98
C CYS A 160 12.95 27.46 7.47
N ASP A 161 13.86 27.85 8.36
CA ASP A 161 15.28 28.08 8.05
C ASP A 161 16.01 26.80 7.69
N ASP A 162 16.65 26.73 6.51
CA ASP A 162 17.40 25.61 5.94
C ASP A 162 16.61 24.29 5.99
N PRO A 163 15.44 24.18 5.29
CA PRO A 163 14.68 22.94 5.21
C PRO A 163 15.49 21.90 4.43
N ARG A 164 15.63 20.70 5.02
CA ARG A 164 16.44 19.64 4.42
C ARG A 164 15.59 18.46 3.97
N PHE A 165 15.77 17.28 4.58
CA PHE A 165 15.00 16.12 4.15
C PHE A 165 13.61 16.13 4.76
N ILE A 166 12.69 15.61 3.98
CA ILE A 166 11.25 15.64 4.27
C ILE A 166 10.68 14.23 4.18
N ASP A 167 9.60 14.01 4.90
CA ASP A 167 8.79 12.80 4.77
C ASP A 167 7.30 13.15 4.79
N VAL A 168 6.48 12.30 4.17
CA VAL A 168 5.02 12.43 4.20
C VAL A 168 4.44 11.30 5.03
N ALA A 169 3.79 11.67 6.11
CA ALA A 169 3.11 10.71 6.98
C ALA A 169 1.95 10.00 6.26
N PRO A 170 1.53 8.82 6.72
CA PRO A 170 0.39 8.10 6.14
C PRO A 170 -0.91 8.91 6.07
N ASP A 171 -1.09 9.88 6.96
CA ASP A 171 -2.23 10.81 6.99
C ASP A 171 -2.09 12.00 6.01
N GLY A 172 -1.01 12.06 5.25
CA GLY A 172 -0.73 13.08 4.25
C GLY A 172 -0.03 14.34 4.77
N ARG A 173 0.22 14.49 6.07
CA ARG A 173 1.00 15.62 6.63
C ARG A 173 2.46 15.53 6.25
N VAL A 174 3.06 16.67 5.91
CA VAL A 174 4.46 16.77 5.50
C VAL A 174 5.31 17.18 6.70
N TRP A 175 6.33 16.39 6.98
CA TRP A 175 7.30 16.62 8.03
C TRP A 175 8.62 17.10 7.43
N VAL A 176 9.15 18.22 7.89
CA VAL A 176 10.34 18.88 7.34
C VAL A 176 11.39 19.07 8.42
N ALA A 177 12.57 18.55 8.23
CA ALA A 177 13.72 18.83 9.09
C ALA A 177 14.28 20.22 8.77
N CYS A 178 14.31 21.12 9.74
CA CYS A 178 14.73 22.52 9.61
C CYS A 178 16.09 22.69 10.27
N PHE A 179 17.15 22.53 9.50
CA PHE A 179 18.52 22.36 9.98
C PHE A 179 19.01 23.57 10.80
N ALA A 180 18.87 24.79 10.28
CA ALA A 180 19.33 25.98 10.96
C ALA A 180 18.42 26.40 12.12
N ALA A 181 17.13 26.09 12.03
CA ALA A 181 16.16 26.40 13.07
C ALA A 181 16.20 25.44 14.27
N ASN A 182 16.86 24.28 14.16
CA ASN A 182 16.82 23.19 15.16
C ASN A 182 15.41 22.73 15.50
N THR A 183 14.53 22.65 14.50
CA THR A 183 13.14 22.22 14.64
C THR A 183 12.79 21.19 13.59
N VAL A 184 11.73 20.44 13.83
CA VAL A 184 10.98 19.75 12.78
C VAL A 184 9.64 20.47 12.60
N THR A 185 9.30 20.82 11.37
CA THR A 185 8.06 21.53 11.03
C THR A 185 7.07 20.57 10.42
N VAL A 186 5.81 20.63 10.88
CA VAL A 186 4.70 19.84 10.37
C VAL A 186 3.79 20.76 9.55
N PHE A 187 3.58 20.38 8.29
CA PHE A 187 2.80 21.16 7.33
C PHE A 187 1.58 20.37 6.86
N ASP A 188 0.44 21.03 6.80
CA ASP A 188 -0.80 20.48 6.22
C ASP A 188 -0.95 20.95 4.77
N PRO A 189 -0.83 20.03 3.79
CA PRO A 189 -0.93 20.38 2.38
C PRO A 189 -2.37 20.63 1.90
N ASN A 190 -3.39 20.38 2.72
CA ASN A 190 -4.78 20.67 2.38
C ASN A 190 -5.13 22.13 2.65
N THR A 191 -4.57 22.68 3.71
CA THR A 191 -4.75 24.09 4.09
C THR A 191 -3.59 24.98 3.66
N ASN A 192 -2.47 24.39 3.24
CA ASN A 192 -1.20 25.05 2.96
C ASN A 192 -0.68 25.86 4.17
N THR A 193 -0.79 25.30 5.37
CA THR A 193 -0.37 25.95 6.61
C THR A 193 0.57 25.09 7.43
N VAL A 194 1.46 25.72 8.18
CA VAL A 194 2.26 25.09 9.22
C VAL A 194 1.38 24.79 10.43
N LEU A 195 1.29 23.52 10.83
CA LEU A 195 0.54 23.09 12.01
C LEU A 195 1.37 23.23 13.29
N ALA A 196 2.66 22.88 13.22
CA ALA A 196 3.56 22.92 14.36
C ALA A 196 5.01 23.10 13.89
N SER A 197 5.80 23.73 14.76
CA SER A 197 7.27 23.72 14.68
C SER A 197 7.78 23.23 16.03
N VAL A 198 8.36 22.04 16.05
CA VAL A 198 8.73 21.30 17.25
C VAL A 198 10.24 21.39 17.45
N PRO A 199 10.73 21.92 18.59
CA PRO A 199 12.16 21.91 18.93
C PRO A 199 12.69 20.48 19.03
N VAL A 200 13.87 20.22 18.44
CA VAL A 200 14.57 18.93 18.45
C VAL A 200 16.04 19.14 18.79
N GLY A 201 16.91 18.17 18.51
CA GLY A 201 18.35 18.33 18.67
C GLY A 201 18.96 19.33 17.68
N THR A 202 20.27 19.53 17.77
CA THR A 202 20.99 20.50 16.94
C THR A 202 21.22 19.96 15.53
N GLY A 203 20.95 20.79 14.51
CA GLY A 203 21.16 20.47 13.12
C GLY A 203 20.35 19.25 12.63
N PRO A 204 19.01 19.28 12.76
CA PRO A 204 18.18 18.20 12.23
C PRO A 204 18.31 18.10 10.71
N ASN A 205 18.82 16.97 10.24
CA ASN A 205 19.09 16.73 8.82
C ASN A 205 17.95 15.96 8.14
N ALA A 206 17.44 14.93 8.78
CA ALA A 206 16.38 14.08 8.21
C ALA A 206 15.26 13.80 9.21
N VAL A 207 14.08 13.52 8.68
CA VAL A 207 12.93 13.05 9.43
C VAL A 207 12.27 11.89 8.69
N ARG A 208 11.81 10.89 9.43
CA ARG A 208 10.95 9.80 8.93
C ARG A 208 9.83 9.52 9.92
N VAL A 209 8.62 9.42 9.41
CA VAL A 209 7.47 9.00 10.20
C VAL A 209 7.41 7.48 10.17
N ASN A 210 7.19 6.86 11.34
CA ASN A 210 7.09 5.40 11.39
C ASN A 210 5.88 4.91 10.56
N PRO A 211 5.89 3.65 10.09
CA PRO A 211 4.83 3.11 9.23
C PRO A 211 3.42 3.23 9.82
N ALA A 212 3.31 3.17 11.16
CA ALA A 212 2.04 3.35 11.87
C ALA A 212 1.55 4.81 11.94
N GLY A 213 2.33 5.79 11.49
CA GLY A 213 1.97 7.21 11.53
C GLY A 213 1.92 7.82 12.94
N THR A 214 2.47 7.15 13.96
CA THR A 214 2.34 7.55 15.37
C THR A 214 3.50 8.38 15.89
N PHE A 215 4.72 8.17 15.35
CA PHE A 215 5.93 8.85 15.74
C PHE A 215 6.77 9.28 14.54
N ALA A 216 7.36 10.47 14.62
CA ALA A 216 8.40 10.93 13.72
C ALA A 216 9.77 10.83 14.41
N TYR A 217 10.75 10.30 13.70
CA TYR A 217 12.14 10.18 14.14
C TYR A 217 12.96 11.20 13.40
N VAL A 218 13.54 12.15 14.14
CA VAL A 218 14.30 13.28 13.60
C VAL A 218 15.78 13.07 13.87
N VAL A 219 16.58 12.97 12.83
CA VAL A 219 18.02 12.75 12.90
C VAL A 219 18.73 14.09 13.06
N ASN A 220 19.40 14.29 14.18
CA ASN A 220 20.09 15.52 14.53
C ASN A 220 21.60 15.36 14.35
N SER A 221 22.14 15.84 13.23
CA SER A 221 23.55 15.63 12.87
C SER A 221 24.52 16.40 13.76
N GLY A 222 24.11 17.53 14.31
CA GLY A 222 24.94 18.35 15.19
C GLY A 222 25.00 17.84 16.63
N SER A 223 23.92 17.27 17.16
CA SER A 223 23.88 16.71 18.53
C SER A 223 24.18 15.22 18.60
N ASN A 224 24.32 14.52 17.46
CA ASN A 224 24.58 13.07 17.37
C ASN A 224 23.49 12.21 18.01
N ASP A 225 22.26 12.54 17.77
CA ASP A 225 21.10 11.84 18.34
C ASP A 225 19.91 11.80 17.38
N VAL A 226 18.88 11.06 17.77
CA VAL A 226 17.58 11.03 17.13
C VAL A 226 16.53 11.48 18.13
N THR A 227 15.80 12.55 17.83
CA THR A 227 14.63 12.96 18.61
C THR A 227 13.39 12.23 18.10
N VAL A 228 12.67 11.55 18.99
CA VAL A 228 11.36 10.94 18.70
C VAL A 228 10.27 11.93 19.07
N VAL A 229 9.41 12.25 18.11
CA VAL A 229 8.31 13.22 18.25
C VAL A 229 6.98 12.48 18.05
N SER A 230 6.02 12.70 18.94
CA SER A 230 4.65 12.20 18.75
C SER A 230 4.00 12.87 17.53
N ALA A 231 3.52 12.07 16.58
CA ALA A 231 2.86 12.59 15.39
C ALA A 231 1.41 13.06 15.64
N ILE A 232 0.84 12.71 16.81
CA ILE A 232 -0.50 13.14 17.20
C ILE A 232 -0.45 14.46 17.97
N GLY A 233 0.45 14.57 18.95
CA GLY A 233 0.54 15.73 19.85
C GLY A 233 1.59 16.75 19.45
N PHE A 234 2.45 16.47 18.47
CA PHE A 234 3.58 17.30 18.06
C PHE A 234 4.50 17.68 19.22
N VAL A 235 4.80 16.71 20.09
CA VAL A 235 5.66 16.91 21.24
C VAL A 235 6.83 15.93 21.23
N PRO A 236 8.05 16.35 21.60
CA PRO A 236 9.17 15.44 21.78
C PRO A 236 8.85 14.41 22.89
N VAL A 237 9.17 13.14 22.60
CA VAL A 237 8.93 12.02 23.54
C VAL A 237 10.23 11.59 24.20
N THR A 238 11.29 11.42 23.42
CA THR A 238 12.59 11.00 23.90
C THR A 238 13.68 11.37 22.89
N THR A 239 14.93 11.30 23.35
CA THR A 239 16.13 11.49 22.51
C THR A 239 17.01 10.25 22.65
N ILE A 240 17.47 9.72 21.51
CA ILE A 240 18.25 8.48 21.42
C ILE A 240 19.66 8.82 20.94
N PRO A 241 20.72 8.69 21.74
CA PRO A 241 22.09 8.86 21.28
C PRO A 241 22.46 7.83 20.21
N VAL A 242 23.11 8.27 19.12
CA VAL A 242 23.58 7.43 18.02
C VAL A 242 25.05 7.70 17.70
N GLY A 243 25.55 7.27 16.54
CA GLY A 243 26.91 7.57 16.13
C GLY A 243 27.14 9.04 15.73
N LEU A 244 28.38 9.40 15.37
CA LEU A 244 28.76 10.79 15.05
C LEU A 244 28.19 11.21 13.68
N THR A 245 27.70 12.45 13.61
CA THR A 245 27.16 13.09 12.42
C THR A 245 26.16 12.19 11.71
N PRO A 246 25.05 11.82 12.37
CA PRO A 246 24.02 11.00 11.74
C PRO A 246 23.39 11.77 10.57
N ASP A 247 23.07 11.05 9.46
CA ASP A 247 22.61 11.68 8.21
C ASP A 247 21.18 11.33 7.86
N ARG A 248 20.88 10.02 7.75
CA ARG A 248 19.58 9.52 7.33
C ARG A 248 19.05 8.46 8.28
N ILE A 249 17.77 8.20 8.13
CA ILE A 249 17.06 7.13 8.85
C ILE A 249 16.07 6.46 7.92
N ASP A 250 15.92 5.16 8.05
CA ASP A 250 14.83 4.42 7.42
C ASP A 250 14.36 3.24 8.29
N PHE A 251 13.15 2.74 8.05
CA PHE A 251 12.53 1.70 8.86
C PHE A 251 12.62 0.34 8.18
N ASP A 252 13.08 -0.63 8.94
CA ASP A 252 12.98 -2.05 8.59
C ASP A 252 11.65 -2.62 9.12
N THR A 253 10.75 -2.88 8.19
CA THR A 253 9.42 -3.47 8.44
C THR A 253 9.42 -4.98 8.23
N ASN A 254 10.58 -5.63 8.32
CA ASN A 254 10.70 -7.08 8.15
C ASN A 254 9.83 -7.82 9.17
N PRO A 255 8.83 -8.62 8.73
CA PRO A 255 7.95 -9.37 9.64
C PRO A 255 8.66 -10.49 10.41
N GLU A 256 9.90 -10.86 10.03
CA GLU A 256 10.70 -11.85 10.75
C GLU A 256 11.30 -11.30 12.06
N VAL A 257 11.23 -9.97 12.28
CA VAL A 257 11.64 -9.34 13.53
C VAL A 257 10.42 -8.96 14.37
N ALA A 258 10.54 -9.12 15.68
CA ALA A 258 9.43 -8.91 16.61
C ALA A 258 8.94 -7.44 16.66
N THR A 259 9.79 -6.49 16.28
CA THR A 259 9.51 -5.05 16.35
C THR A 259 10.06 -4.35 15.12
N VAL A 260 9.40 -3.30 14.66
CA VAL A 260 9.94 -2.41 13.63
C VAL A 260 11.26 -1.80 14.13
N ARG A 261 12.29 -1.82 13.30
CA ARG A 261 13.60 -1.25 13.61
C ARG A 261 13.87 -0.02 12.76
N ALA A 262 14.52 0.97 13.33
CA ALA A 262 15.02 2.11 12.58
C ALA A 262 16.55 2.02 12.42
N PHE A 263 17.04 2.21 11.21
CA PHE A 263 18.47 2.20 10.86
C PHE A 263 18.92 3.63 10.58
N VAL A 264 19.88 4.10 11.34
CA VAL A 264 20.42 5.46 11.26
C VAL A 264 21.85 5.41 10.75
N THR A 265 22.11 6.02 9.59
CA THR A 265 23.48 6.17 9.07
C THR A 265 24.21 7.24 9.83
N ASN A 266 25.43 6.92 10.29
CA ASN A 266 26.30 7.84 11.03
C ASN A 266 27.55 8.13 10.20
N PHE A 267 27.53 9.23 9.45
CA PHE A 267 28.61 9.59 8.53
C PHE A 267 29.94 9.74 9.23
N GLY A 268 29.99 10.47 10.34
CA GLY A 268 31.23 10.80 11.06
C GLY A 268 31.89 9.60 11.76
N SER A 269 31.13 8.59 12.14
CA SER A 269 31.65 7.37 12.77
C SER A 269 31.76 6.18 11.85
N ASN A 270 31.31 6.27 10.58
CA ASN A 270 31.27 5.18 9.61
C ASN A 270 30.50 3.95 10.14
N THR A 271 29.34 4.18 10.74
CA THR A 271 28.50 3.14 11.35
C THR A 271 27.04 3.32 10.97
N ILE A 272 26.25 2.30 11.25
CA ILE A 272 24.77 2.38 11.27
C ILE A 272 24.31 1.99 12.68
N SER A 273 23.54 2.85 13.33
CA SER A 273 22.84 2.52 14.58
C SER A 273 21.50 1.88 14.25
N ILE A 274 21.18 0.76 14.90
CA ILE A 274 19.88 0.07 14.78
C ILE A 274 19.10 0.33 16.07
N ILE A 275 17.94 0.96 15.95
CA ILE A 275 17.05 1.32 17.04
C ILE A 275 15.84 0.38 17.01
N ASP A 276 15.51 -0.21 18.14
CA ASP A 276 14.21 -0.85 18.36
C ASP A 276 13.16 0.23 18.63
N THR A 277 12.16 0.35 17.77
CA THR A 277 11.16 1.44 17.89
C THR A 277 10.12 1.21 18.99
N ALA A 278 10.00 0.00 19.52
CA ALA A 278 9.12 -0.27 20.67
C ALA A 278 9.73 0.22 21.99
N THR A 279 11.07 0.14 22.12
CA THR A 279 11.78 0.54 23.34
C THR A 279 12.49 1.88 23.20
N ASN A 280 12.69 2.37 21.95
CA ASN A 280 13.52 3.53 21.61
C ASN A 280 14.97 3.39 22.09
N LEU A 281 15.53 2.20 22.03
CA LEU A 281 16.91 1.92 22.41
C LEU A 281 17.73 1.48 21.19
N VAL A 282 19.01 1.88 21.14
CA VAL A 282 19.96 1.31 20.18
C VAL A 282 20.27 -0.13 20.59
N ILE A 283 19.89 -1.09 19.74
CA ILE A 283 20.08 -2.53 19.98
C ILE A 283 21.32 -3.09 19.30
N ALA A 284 21.82 -2.42 18.26
CA ALA A 284 23.04 -2.79 17.56
C ALA A 284 23.69 -1.59 16.86
N THR A 285 25.00 -1.70 16.60
CA THR A 285 25.75 -0.76 15.78
C THR A 285 26.59 -1.54 14.78
N LEU A 286 26.33 -1.31 13.49
CA LEU A 286 27.08 -1.92 12.40
C LEU A 286 28.26 -1.01 12.03
N ALA A 287 29.45 -1.58 11.89
CA ALA A 287 30.66 -0.86 11.53
C ALA A 287 31.21 -1.28 10.15
N GLY A 288 32.11 -0.47 9.59
CA GLY A 288 32.78 -0.79 8.32
C GLY A 288 31.85 -0.74 7.10
N ILE A 289 30.82 0.09 7.13
CA ILE A 289 29.80 0.19 6.07
C ILE A 289 30.40 0.76 4.79
N ALA A 290 31.24 1.79 4.88
CA ALA A 290 31.99 2.35 3.78
C ALA A 290 33.49 1.99 3.87
N LEU A 291 34.17 1.90 2.74
CA LEU A 291 35.62 1.69 2.68
C LEU A 291 36.40 2.97 2.96
N ALA A 292 35.82 4.10 2.56
CA ALA A 292 36.37 5.42 2.76
C ALA A 292 35.26 6.40 3.12
N GLY A 293 35.38 7.07 4.26
CA GLY A 293 34.34 7.99 4.76
C GLY A 293 33.16 7.29 5.39
N GLY A 294 32.05 8.01 5.50
CA GLY A 294 30.85 7.53 6.18
C GLY A 294 29.65 7.29 5.24
N PRO A 295 28.67 6.48 5.68
CA PRO A 295 27.43 6.24 4.95
C PRO A 295 26.53 7.48 4.98
N LEU A 296 25.84 7.76 3.86
CA LEU A 296 24.83 8.81 3.74
C LEU A 296 23.42 8.19 3.61
N GLY A 297 22.83 8.31 2.43
CA GLY A 297 21.49 7.83 2.16
C GLY A 297 21.29 6.35 2.46
N ILE A 298 20.15 6.01 3.02
CA ILE A 298 19.73 4.64 3.30
C ILE A 298 18.30 4.43 2.85
N ASP A 299 18.01 3.27 2.32
CA ASP A 299 16.67 2.78 2.05
C ASP A 299 16.57 1.28 2.32
N ILE A 300 15.49 0.84 2.94
CA ILE A 300 15.31 -0.53 3.36
C ILE A 300 14.03 -1.07 2.71
N GLY A 301 14.15 -2.21 2.06
CA GLY A 301 13.01 -2.84 1.46
C GLY A 301 13.17 -4.33 1.29
N ARG A 302 12.07 -4.97 1.06
CA ARG A 302 12.01 -6.40 0.77
C ARG A 302 12.35 -6.62 -0.70
N LEU A 303 13.33 -7.48 -0.95
CA LEU A 303 13.40 -8.15 -2.24
C LEU A 303 12.42 -9.30 -2.18
N GLY A 304 11.25 -9.10 -2.72
CA GLY A 304 10.38 -10.20 -3.07
C GLY A 304 10.73 -10.64 -4.48
N ALA A 305 10.56 -11.92 -4.80
CA ALA A 305 10.11 -12.22 -6.11
C ALA A 305 8.78 -11.44 -6.26
N VAL A 306 8.81 -10.29 -6.87
CA VAL A 306 7.60 -9.71 -7.43
C VAL A 306 7.31 -10.57 -8.64
N GLU A 307 6.70 -11.70 -8.35
CA GLU A 307 5.95 -12.37 -9.38
C GLU A 307 4.90 -11.37 -9.80
N SER A 308 4.99 -10.93 -11.04
CA SER A 308 3.84 -10.32 -11.68
C SER A 308 2.66 -11.24 -11.41
N PRO A 309 1.52 -10.75 -10.91
CA PRO A 309 0.40 -11.62 -10.60
C PRO A 309 0.12 -12.53 -11.81
N GLY A 310 0.41 -13.84 -11.69
CA GLY A 310 0.23 -14.84 -12.75
C GLY A 310 1.49 -15.45 -13.35
N GLU A 311 2.70 -15.08 -12.95
CA GLU A 311 3.91 -15.82 -13.34
C GLU A 311 4.06 -17.05 -12.43
N PRO A 312 4.25 -18.25 -12.99
CA PRO A 312 4.53 -19.46 -12.19
C PRO A 312 5.87 -19.34 -11.45
N ILE A 313 5.89 -19.72 -10.19
CA ILE A 313 7.15 -19.88 -9.44
C ILE A 313 7.99 -20.94 -10.14
N ASP A 314 9.22 -20.62 -10.49
CA ASP A 314 10.15 -21.63 -11.00
C ASP A 314 10.57 -22.57 -9.84
N LEU A 315 9.83 -23.68 -9.72
CA LEU A 315 10.08 -24.74 -8.74
C LEU A 315 11.38 -25.51 -9.01
N LEU A 316 12.06 -25.24 -10.13
CA LEU A 316 13.36 -25.84 -10.46
C LEU A 316 14.52 -24.97 -9.96
N ASP A 317 14.26 -23.76 -9.43
CA ASP A 317 15.28 -22.99 -8.75
C ASP A 317 15.57 -23.63 -7.37
N PRO A 318 16.74 -24.28 -7.19
CA PRO A 318 17.09 -24.96 -5.95
C PRO A 318 17.13 -24.02 -4.74
N TYR A 319 17.27 -22.70 -4.94
CA TYR A 319 17.32 -21.70 -3.87
C TYR A 319 15.91 -21.31 -3.38
N VAL A 320 14.89 -21.41 -4.22
CA VAL A 320 13.49 -21.22 -3.82
C VAL A 320 13.04 -22.37 -2.90
N LEU A 321 13.54 -23.59 -3.13
CA LEU A 321 13.20 -24.77 -2.33
C LEU A 321 13.90 -24.79 -0.94
N GLU A 322 15.09 -24.19 -0.78
CA GLU A 322 15.81 -24.17 0.50
C GLU A 322 15.20 -23.21 1.53
N GLU A 323 14.50 -22.14 1.08
CA GLU A 323 13.84 -21.18 1.98
C GLU A 323 12.44 -21.60 2.42
N ILE A 324 11.83 -22.56 1.72
CA ILE A 324 10.50 -23.07 2.06
C ILE A 324 10.66 -24.13 3.16
N ARG A 325 10.72 -23.69 4.42
CA ARG A 325 10.78 -24.60 5.58
C ARG A 325 9.49 -25.35 5.84
N GLU A 326 8.36 -24.84 5.37
CA GLU A 326 7.05 -25.53 5.33
C GLU A 326 6.28 -25.03 4.10
N SER A 327 6.42 -25.68 2.97
CA SER A 327 5.58 -25.42 1.81
C SER A 327 4.48 -26.47 1.74
N VAL A 328 3.26 -26.01 1.91
CA VAL A 328 2.09 -26.78 1.52
C VAL A 328 1.74 -26.35 0.10
N CYS A 329 1.80 -27.30 -0.84
CA CYS A 329 1.23 -27.10 -2.15
C CYS A 329 -0.30 -27.05 -2.00
N ILE A 330 -0.89 -25.85 -2.10
CA ILE A 330 -2.34 -25.69 -2.05
C ILE A 330 -2.84 -25.32 -3.45
N ILE A 331 -3.95 -25.92 -3.84
CA ILE A 331 -4.69 -25.47 -5.00
C ILE A 331 -5.63 -24.37 -4.51
N VAL A 332 -5.43 -23.15 -4.99
CA VAL A 332 -6.27 -22.00 -4.62
C VAL A 332 -6.97 -21.42 -5.83
N ASP A 333 -8.10 -20.78 -5.58
CA ASP A 333 -8.81 -20.03 -6.59
C ASP A 333 -8.20 -18.62 -6.72
N LYS A 334 -7.50 -18.38 -7.82
CA LYS A 334 -6.99 -17.04 -8.14
C LYS A 334 -8.09 -16.19 -8.74
N VAL A 335 -8.37 -15.02 -8.17
CA VAL A 335 -9.31 -14.05 -8.71
C VAL A 335 -8.64 -13.20 -9.78
N TYR A 336 -9.10 -13.29 -11.02
CA TYR A 336 -8.60 -12.52 -12.16
C TYR A 336 -9.34 -11.20 -12.34
N THR A 337 -10.65 -11.20 -12.06
CA THR A 337 -11.47 -10.00 -12.01
C THR A 337 -12.63 -10.20 -11.09
N SER A 338 -13.14 -9.14 -10.50
CA SER A 338 -14.32 -9.18 -9.66
C SER A 338 -15.10 -7.89 -9.79
N CYS A 339 -16.38 -7.96 -9.52
CA CYS A 339 -17.25 -6.79 -9.41
C CYS A 339 -18.34 -7.03 -8.37
N GLN A 340 -18.94 -5.95 -7.87
CA GLN A 340 -19.95 -6.00 -6.84
C GLN A 340 -21.26 -5.40 -7.32
N GLN A 341 -22.37 -6.00 -6.89
CA GLN A 341 -23.73 -5.53 -7.16
C GLN A 341 -24.60 -5.65 -5.91
N ARG A 342 -25.74 -4.98 -5.94
CA ARG A 342 -26.74 -5.03 -4.87
C ARG A 342 -28.10 -5.32 -5.46
N GLU A 343 -28.88 -6.12 -4.74
CA GLU A 343 -30.29 -6.39 -5.03
C GLU A 343 -31.13 -6.08 -3.81
N CYS A 344 -32.34 -5.65 -4.02
CA CYS A 344 -33.27 -5.33 -2.96
C CYS A 344 -34.65 -5.93 -3.25
N PHE A 345 -35.16 -6.69 -2.28
CA PHE A 345 -36.49 -7.27 -2.29
C PHE A 345 -37.33 -6.52 -1.24
N PRO A 346 -38.17 -5.58 -1.67
CA PRO A 346 -38.95 -4.75 -0.74
C PRO A 346 -40.08 -5.51 -0.06
N GLU A 347 -40.48 -6.66 -0.64
CA GLU A 347 -41.58 -7.48 -0.13
C GLU A 347 -41.36 -8.95 -0.48
N ILE A 348 -41.15 -9.79 0.52
CA ILE A 348 -41.09 -11.25 0.41
C ILE A 348 -42.04 -11.82 1.40
N LEU A 349 -43.02 -12.59 0.92
CA LEU A 349 -43.98 -13.32 1.74
C LEU A 349 -43.48 -14.74 1.95
N VAL A 350 -43.29 -15.11 3.21
CA VAL A 350 -42.88 -16.44 3.63
C VAL A 350 -44.09 -17.11 4.29
N PRO A 351 -44.74 -18.11 3.64
CA PRO A 351 -45.88 -18.81 4.22
C PRO A 351 -45.42 -19.66 5.42
N ILE A 352 -46.08 -19.48 6.57
CA ILE A 352 -45.81 -20.25 7.78
C ILE A 352 -46.91 -21.33 7.90
N THR A 353 -46.48 -22.57 8.12
CA THR A 353 -47.41 -23.68 8.30
C THR A 353 -48.16 -23.54 9.63
N GLY A 354 -49.49 -23.36 9.57
CA GLY A 354 -50.34 -23.06 10.73
C GLY A 354 -50.61 -21.56 10.88
N CYS A 355 -51.83 -21.18 11.25
CA CYS A 355 -52.22 -19.77 11.45
C CYS A 355 -52.32 -19.50 12.96
N GLY A 356 -51.19 -19.23 13.59
CA GLY A 356 -51.11 -18.94 15.02
C GLY A 356 -50.53 -17.54 15.29
N PRO A 357 -50.51 -17.10 16.55
CA PRO A 357 -49.81 -15.89 16.94
C PRO A 357 -48.29 -16.14 16.94
N PHE A 358 -47.64 -15.93 15.79
CA PHE A 358 -46.21 -16.16 15.61
C PHE A 358 -45.37 -14.94 16.00
N VAL A 359 -44.20 -15.22 16.59
CA VAL A 359 -43.15 -14.23 16.83
C VAL A 359 -41.87 -14.63 16.09
N PHE A 360 -41.34 -13.71 15.29
CA PHE A 360 -40.10 -13.93 14.57
C PHE A 360 -38.93 -14.13 15.59
N GLN A 361 -38.14 -15.17 15.38
CA GLN A 361 -36.97 -15.47 16.21
C GLN A 361 -35.65 -15.20 15.49
N SER A 362 -35.47 -15.79 14.30
CA SER A 362 -34.22 -15.66 13.56
C SER A 362 -34.38 -15.97 12.08
N ILE A 363 -33.42 -15.46 11.28
CA ILE A 363 -33.26 -15.82 9.89
C ILE A 363 -31.79 -16.14 9.61
N LYS A 364 -31.54 -17.14 8.77
CA LYS A 364 -30.21 -17.49 8.31
C LYS A 364 -30.24 -17.61 6.79
N PHE A 365 -29.48 -16.74 6.14
CA PHE A 365 -29.24 -16.81 4.70
C PHE A 365 -28.04 -17.72 4.39
N PHE A 366 -28.14 -18.45 3.27
CA PHE A 366 -27.03 -19.24 2.73
C PHE A 366 -26.42 -18.51 1.54
N ASN A 367 -25.19 -18.86 1.19
CA ASN A 367 -24.52 -18.27 0.03
C ASN A 367 -25.30 -18.61 -1.25
N GLY A 368 -25.46 -17.63 -2.13
CA GLY A 368 -26.14 -17.81 -3.40
C GLY A 368 -25.32 -18.63 -4.38
N THR A 369 -25.99 -19.46 -5.15
CA THR A 369 -25.38 -20.30 -6.19
C THR A 369 -25.93 -19.93 -7.56
N ILE A 370 -25.08 -20.03 -8.59
CA ILE A 370 -25.52 -19.89 -9.98
C ILE A 370 -26.43 -21.09 -10.31
N VAL A 371 -27.63 -20.79 -10.80
CA VAL A 371 -28.59 -21.83 -11.24
C VAL A 371 -27.98 -22.55 -12.44
N PRO A 372 -27.89 -23.89 -12.43
CA PRO A 372 -27.38 -24.67 -13.54
C PRO A 372 -28.01 -24.28 -14.88
N ASP A 373 -27.24 -24.34 -15.96
CA ASP A 373 -27.66 -24.06 -17.34
C ASP A 373 -28.11 -22.60 -17.62
N THR A 374 -28.02 -21.69 -16.65
CA THR A 374 -28.37 -20.26 -16.88
C THR A 374 -27.19 -19.41 -17.31
N LEU A 375 -25.95 -19.88 -17.11
CA LEU A 375 -24.75 -19.13 -17.42
C LEU A 375 -24.51 -19.04 -18.93
N GLN A 376 -24.53 -17.82 -19.46
CA GLN A 376 -24.26 -17.49 -20.85
C GLN A 376 -23.14 -16.47 -20.94
N ILE A 377 -22.07 -16.76 -21.69
CA ILE A 377 -20.92 -15.89 -21.89
C ILE A 377 -20.82 -15.54 -23.36
N THR A 378 -20.92 -14.26 -23.70
CA THR A 378 -20.94 -13.77 -25.09
C THR A 378 -19.86 -12.71 -25.29
N PRO A 379 -18.93 -12.85 -26.27
CA PRO A 379 -17.91 -11.85 -26.55
C PRO A 379 -18.53 -10.51 -26.96
N ILE A 380 -17.92 -9.40 -26.54
CA ILE A 380 -18.34 -8.06 -26.95
C ILE A 380 -17.53 -7.63 -28.19
N PRO A 381 -18.17 -7.34 -29.34
CA PRO A 381 -17.48 -6.91 -30.53
C PRO A 381 -16.66 -5.63 -30.28
N GLY A 382 -15.37 -5.64 -30.70
CA GLY A 382 -14.46 -4.49 -30.55
C GLY A 382 -13.85 -4.29 -29.14
N ARG A 383 -14.18 -5.14 -28.16
CA ARG A 383 -13.57 -5.13 -26.82
C ARG A 383 -12.94 -6.49 -26.53
N PRO A 384 -11.66 -6.70 -26.89
CA PRO A 384 -11.00 -7.99 -26.64
C PRO A 384 -10.99 -8.33 -25.14
N ASN A 385 -11.24 -9.59 -24.83
CA ASN A 385 -11.30 -10.14 -23.47
C ASN A 385 -12.46 -9.61 -22.60
N PHE A 386 -13.37 -8.79 -23.12
CA PHE A 386 -14.59 -8.42 -22.45
C PHE A 386 -15.77 -9.22 -22.95
N PHE A 387 -16.57 -9.73 -22.03
CA PHE A 387 -17.71 -10.61 -22.30
C PHE A 387 -18.95 -10.10 -21.59
N ARG A 388 -20.09 -10.19 -22.27
CA ARG A 388 -21.39 -10.08 -21.63
C ARG A 388 -21.70 -11.42 -20.97
N VAL A 389 -21.94 -11.38 -19.67
CA VAL A 389 -22.20 -12.58 -18.85
C VAL A 389 -23.60 -12.49 -18.28
N ARG A 390 -24.42 -13.48 -18.58
CA ARG A 390 -25.79 -13.60 -18.08
C ARG A 390 -25.94 -14.89 -17.27
N PHE A 391 -26.57 -14.81 -16.13
CA PHE A 391 -26.87 -15.96 -15.29
C PHE A 391 -27.89 -15.61 -14.22
N THR A 392 -28.48 -16.65 -13.59
CA THR A 392 -29.40 -16.51 -12.49
C THR A 392 -28.75 -16.99 -11.20
N ILE A 393 -28.95 -16.25 -10.10
CA ILE A 393 -28.51 -16.63 -8.76
C ILE A 393 -29.76 -17.06 -7.96
N SER A 394 -29.66 -18.19 -7.27
CA SER A 394 -30.64 -18.65 -6.30
C SER A 394 -30.05 -18.59 -4.89
N ILE A 395 -30.78 -18.01 -3.95
CA ILE A 395 -30.37 -17.86 -2.54
C ILE A 395 -31.43 -18.50 -1.65
N THR A 396 -31.03 -19.53 -0.92
CA THR A 396 -31.87 -20.20 0.07
C THR A 396 -31.67 -19.57 1.45
N PHE A 397 -32.73 -19.54 2.25
CA PHE A 397 -32.66 -19.08 3.64
C PHE A 397 -33.58 -19.92 4.53
N THR A 398 -33.29 -19.93 5.84
CA THR A 398 -34.16 -20.53 6.85
C THR A 398 -34.69 -19.45 7.79
N VAL A 399 -36.00 -19.50 8.05
CA VAL A 399 -36.67 -18.63 9.02
C VAL A 399 -37.17 -19.47 10.18
N THR A 400 -36.98 -18.96 11.38
CA THR A 400 -37.46 -19.58 12.60
C THR A 400 -38.42 -18.62 13.31
N VAL A 401 -39.61 -19.12 13.60
CA VAL A 401 -40.65 -18.41 14.34
C VAL A 401 -41.10 -19.22 15.54
N LEU A 402 -41.55 -18.55 16.60
CA LEU A 402 -42.13 -19.15 17.78
C LEU A 402 -43.65 -19.02 17.71
N ASP A 403 -44.37 -20.14 17.78
CA ASP A 403 -45.81 -20.14 18.02
C ASP A 403 -46.08 -19.88 19.50
N THR A 404 -46.61 -18.71 19.82
CA THR A 404 -46.85 -18.33 21.20
C THR A 404 -48.05 -19.01 21.83
N SER A 405 -48.90 -19.70 21.02
CA SER A 405 -50.02 -20.46 21.52
C SER A 405 -49.63 -21.87 21.99
N THR A 406 -48.66 -22.47 21.33
CA THR A 406 -48.15 -23.82 21.65
C THR A 406 -46.80 -23.81 22.36
N GLY A 407 -46.02 -22.72 22.26
CA GLY A 407 -44.65 -22.64 22.70
C GLY A 407 -43.64 -23.38 21.82
N GLU A 408 -44.06 -23.86 20.66
CA GLU A 408 -43.21 -24.60 19.72
C GLU A 408 -42.51 -23.67 18.75
N THR A 409 -41.30 -24.05 18.34
CA THR A 409 -40.48 -23.33 17.35
C THR A 409 -40.64 -23.98 15.98
N ILE A 410 -41.07 -23.21 15.00
CA ILE A 410 -41.25 -23.65 13.61
C ILE A 410 -40.14 -23.09 12.76
N THR A 411 -39.44 -23.92 11.98
CA THR A 411 -38.40 -23.54 11.04
C THR A 411 -38.85 -23.86 9.60
N CYS A 412 -38.85 -22.85 8.75
CA CYS A 412 -39.17 -22.97 7.33
C CYS A 412 -37.92 -22.71 6.48
N THR A 413 -37.74 -23.50 5.41
CA THR A 413 -36.68 -23.24 4.41
C THR A 413 -37.31 -22.67 3.15
N CYS A 414 -36.83 -21.52 2.71
CA CYS A 414 -37.38 -20.79 1.59
C CYS A 414 -36.26 -20.33 0.65
N THR A 415 -36.63 -19.82 -0.52
CA THR A 415 -35.72 -19.29 -1.51
C THR A 415 -36.15 -17.86 -1.86
N LEU A 416 -35.18 -16.94 -1.96
CA LEU A 416 -35.45 -15.60 -2.51
C LEU A 416 -35.90 -15.71 -3.97
N PRO A 417 -36.63 -14.72 -4.51
CA PRO A 417 -36.86 -14.64 -5.95
C PRO A 417 -35.54 -14.69 -6.71
N ASP A 418 -35.56 -15.33 -7.86
CA ASP A 418 -34.39 -15.49 -8.72
C ASP A 418 -33.77 -14.15 -9.09
N ILE A 419 -32.47 -14.04 -8.91
CA ILE A 419 -31.68 -12.82 -9.23
C ILE A 419 -31.04 -13.01 -10.60
N LEU A 420 -31.61 -12.37 -11.63
CA LEU A 420 -30.99 -12.36 -12.97
C LEU A 420 -29.87 -11.36 -13.03
N LYS A 421 -28.68 -11.78 -13.50
CA LYS A 421 -27.51 -10.95 -13.75
C LYS A 421 -27.23 -10.84 -15.24
N ASP A 422 -26.95 -9.60 -15.69
CA ASP A 422 -26.55 -9.26 -17.06
C ASP A 422 -25.46 -8.19 -16.97
N ILE A 423 -24.20 -8.61 -16.99
CA ILE A 423 -23.05 -7.79 -16.67
C ILE A 423 -21.94 -7.94 -17.70
N ILE A 424 -20.97 -7.02 -17.67
CA ILE A 424 -19.76 -7.09 -18.49
C ILE A 424 -18.60 -7.46 -17.56
N LEU A 425 -17.90 -8.55 -17.90
CA LEU A 425 -16.70 -8.99 -17.19
C LEU A 425 -15.51 -9.08 -18.14
N PHE A 426 -14.34 -8.74 -17.61
CA PHE A 426 -13.07 -9.06 -18.24
C PHE A 426 -12.72 -10.52 -17.91
N ILE A 427 -12.57 -11.36 -18.94
CA ILE A 427 -12.13 -12.74 -18.82
C ILE A 427 -10.79 -12.82 -19.56
N PRO A 428 -9.66 -13.01 -18.86
CA PRO A 428 -8.36 -13.08 -19.51
C PRO A 428 -8.32 -14.25 -20.51
N PRO A 429 -7.43 -14.19 -21.52
CA PRO A 429 -7.28 -15.30 -22.46
C PRO A 429 -6.87 -16.56 -21.69
N ALA A 430 -7.60 -17.66 -21.93
CA ALA A 430 -7.30 -18.93 -21.31
C ALA A 430 -5.88 -19.38 -21.68
N ARG A 431 -5.08 -19.76 -20.69
CA ARG A 431 -3.88 -20.57 -20.88
C ARG A 431 -4.33 -22.02 -20.82
N ASP A 432 -3.68 -22.90 -21.58
CA ASP A 432 -4.04 -24.31 -21.69
C ASP A 432 -4.07 -25.06 -20.34
N GLU A 433 -3.54 -24.44 -19.29
CA GLU A 433 -3.35 -25.02 -17.95
C GLU A 433 -4.32 -24.50 -16.89
N VAL A 434 -5.19 -23.51 -17.21
CA VAL A 434 -6.07 -22.86 -16.23
C VAL A 434 -7.53 -22.84 -16.70
N ASP A 435 -8.35 -23.65 -16.05
CA ASP A 435 -9.81 -23.59 -16.23
C ASP A 435 -10.38 -22.37 -15.49
N LEU A 436 -10.86 -21.39 -16.24
CA LEU A 436 -11.53 -20.22 -15.70
C LEU A 436 -13.00 -20.50 -15.44
N SER A 437 -13.49 -20.11 -14.28
CA SER A 437 -14.89 -20.21 -13.90
C SER A 437 -15.43 -18.89 -13.35
N ILE A 438 -16.74 -18.70 -13.44
CA ILE A 438 -17.43 -17.57 -12.82
C ILE A 438 -18.08 -18.09 -11.55
N VAL A 439 -17.75 -17.45 -10.42
CA VAL A 439 -18.33 -17.78 -9.11
C VAL A 439 -18.97 -16.54 -8.50
N THR A 440 -19.97 -16.80 -7.65
CA THR A 440 -20.67 -15.75 -6.92
C THR A 440 -20.52 -15.95 -5.42
N GLU A 441 -20.31 -14.85 -4.71
CA GLU A 441 -20.44 -14.78 -3.26
C GLU A 441 -21.57 -13.83 -2.93
N THR A 442 -22.46 -14.22 -2.02
CA THR A 442 -23.59 -13.39 -1.65
C THR A 442 -23.68 -13.23 -0.14
N ARG A 443 -24.12 -12.06 0.28
CA ARG A 443 -24.50 -11.81 1.66
C ARG A 443 -25.84 -11.11 1.68
N SER A 444 -26.79 -11.70 2.38
CA SER A 444 -28.14 -11.16 2.51
C SER A 444 -28.37 -10.63 3.93
N GLU A 445 -29.12 -9.54 4.05
CA GLU A 445 -29.50 -8.94 5.32
C GLU A 445 -30.96 -8.46 5.30
N LEU A 446 -31.59 -8.42 6.48
CA LEU A 446 -32.89 -7.80 6.64
C LEU A 446 -32.77 -6.29 6.63
N LEU A 447 -33.59 -5.61 5.82
CA LEU A 447 -33.64 -4.15 5.75
C LEU A 447 -34.60 -3.54 6.77
N SER A 448 -35.50 -4.36 7.35
CA SER A 448 -36.43 -3.98 8.39
C SER A 448 -36.77 -5.16 9.29
N THR A 449 -37.36 -4.87 10.44
CA THR A 449 -37.89 -5.93 11.33
C THR A 449 -39.00 -6.68 10.63
N PRO A 450 -38.94 -8.02 10.55
CA PRO A 450 -40.00 -8.84 9.96
C PRO A 450 -41.35 -8.63 10.64
N THR A 451 -42.40 -8.58 9.85
CA THR A 451 -43.78 -8.44 10.34
C THR A 451 -44.62 -9.67 9.98
N VAL A 452 -45.41 -10.14 10.94
CA VAL A 452 -46.33 -11.24 10.72
C VAL A 452 -47.69 -10.69 10.36
N SER A 453 -48.25 -11.14 9.24
CA SER A 453 -49.59 -10.77 8.77
C SER A 453 -50.36 -12.02 8.33
N ASN A 454 -51.47 -12.33 8.99
CA ASN A 454 -52.23 -13.55 8.80
C ASN A 454 -51.41 -14.82 9.04
N CYS A 455 -51.10 -15.59 8.01
CA CYS A 455 -50.29 -16.81 8.07
C CYS A 455 -48.93 -16.63 7.38
N ASP A 456 -48.57 -15.40 7.01
CA ASP A 456 -47.36 -15.07 6.28
C ASP A 456 -46.43 -14.18 7.10
N LEU A 457 -45.12 -14.39 6.92
CA LEU A 457 -44.07 -13.49 7.41
C LEU A 457 -43.63 -12.60 6.26
N LEU A 458 -43.78 -11.29 6.44
CA LEU A 458 -43.29 -10.29 5.50
C LEU A 458 -41.85 -9.89 5.82
N LEU A 459 -40.97 -10.05 4.83
CA LEU A 459 -39.55 -9.73 4.91
C LEU A 459 -39.20 -8.65 3.88
N GLN A 460 -38.25 -7.80 4.25
CA GLN A 460 -37.53 -6.91 3.34
C GLN A 460 -36.06 -7.29 3.37
N VAL A 461 -35.48 -7.64 2.22
CA VAL A 461 -34.16 -8.24 2.14
C VAL A 461 -33.28 -7.47 1.17
N GLY A 462 -32.09 -7.07 1.62
CA GLY A 462 -31.01 -6.59 0.80
C GLY A 462 -30.02 -7.72 0.54
N VAL A 463 -29.49 -7.81 -0.67
CA VAL A 463 -28.48 -8.78 -1.06
C VAL A 463 -27.28 -8.08 -1.67
N PHE A 464 -26.11 -8.28 -1.06
CA PHE A 464 -24.82 -7.94 -1.67
C PHE A 464 -24.35 -9.13 -2.49
N VAL A 465 -23.90 -8.87 -3.70
CA VAL A 465 -23.42 -9.89 -4.64
C VAL A 465 -22.03 -9.51 -5.11
N VAL A 466 -21.06 -10.39 -4.93
CA VAL A 466 -19.73 -10.29 -5.56
C VAL A 466 -19.63 -11.37 -6.62
N ILE A 467 -19.29 -10.97 -7.84
CA ILE A 467 -19.12 -11.88 -8.97
C ILE A 467 -17.64 -11.88 -9.33
N LYS A 468 -17.04 -13.06 -9.41
CA LYS A 468 -15.61 -13.25 -9.62
C LYS A 468 -15.34 -14.14 -10.82
N VAL A 469 -14.32 -13.82 -11.60
CA VAL A 469 -13.69 -14.76 -12.54
C VAL A 469 -12.50 -15.38 -11.81
N VAL A 470 -12.56 -16.68 -11.60
CA VAL A 470 -11.54 -17.43 -10.85
C VAL A 470 -10.94 -18.53 -11.69
N GLY A 471 -9.67 -18.84 -11.45
CA GLY A 471 -9.03 -20.01 -12.03
C GLY A 471 -8.24 -20.75 -10.96
N LYS A 472 -8.24 -22.08 -11.01
CA LYS A 472 -7.47 -22.89 -10.09
C LYS A 472 -6.00 -22.84 -10.46
N VAL A 473 -5.18 -22.34 -9.56
CA VAL A 473 -3.73 -22.29 -9.71
C VAL A 473 -3.07 -23.08 -8.57
N GLN A 474 -2.02 -23.79 -8.89
CA GLN A 474 -1.15 -24.34 -7.86
C GLN A 474 -0.27 -23.22 -7.32
N LEU A 475 -0.38 -22.92 -6.04
CA LEU A 475 0.48 -21.99 -5.35
C LEU A 475 1.33 -22.77 -4.33
N LEU A 476 2.63 -22.53 -4.37
CA LEU A 476 3.48 -22.74 -3.21
C LEU A 476 3.39 -21.45 -2.40
N VAL A 477 2.77 -21.55 -1.22
CA VAL A 477 2.53 -20.37 -0.39
C VAL A 477 3.76 -20.10 0.47
N PRO A 478 4.25 -18.86 0.48
CA PRO A 478 3.89 -17.98 1.57
C PRO A 478 2.80 -17.01 1.13
N ALA A 479 1.71 -16.97 1.91
CA ALA A 479 0.57 -16.14 1.61
C ALA A 479 0.87 -14.70 2.03
N PHE A 480 1.02 -13.78 1.07
CA PHE A 480 0.91 -12.35 1.32
C PHE A 480 0.36 -11.67 0.07
N GLY A 481 -0.84 -11.16 0.18
CA GLY A 481 -1.44 -10.32 -0.85
C GLY A 481 -2.92 -10.08 -0.57
N PHE A 482 -3.26 -8.82 -0.30
CA PHE A 482 -4.63 -8.38 -0.14
C PHE A 482 -5.38 -8.49 -1.46
N CYS A 483 -6.58 -9.07 -1.47
CA CYS A 483 -7.52 -8.84 -2.56
C CYS A 483 -8.03 -7.40 -2.43
N PRO A 484 -7.80 -6.52 -3.42
CA PRO A 484 -8.45 -5.21 -3.42
C PRO A 484 -9.96 -5.38 -3.41
N GLU A 485 -10.67 -4.41 -2.80
CA GLU A 485 -12.14 -4.41 -2.84
C GLU A 485 -12.62 -4.49 -4.29
N PRO A 486 -13.61 -5.36 -4.59
CA PRO A 486 -14.16 -5.47 -5.92
C PRO A 486 -14.77 -4.14 -6.38
N THR A 487 -14.46 -3.73 -7.59
CA THR A 487 -15.10 -2.56 -8.20
C THR A 487 -16.56 -2.86 -8.55
N PRO A 488 -17.45 -1.85 -8.57
CA PRO A 488 -18.82 -2.03 -9.06
C PRO A 488 -18.85 -2.53 -10.50
N CYS A 489 -19.74 -3.46 -10.80
CA CYS A 489 -19.94 -3.98 -12.16
C CYS A 489 -20.54 -2.92 -13.09
N GLU A 490 -20.15 -2.93 -14.37
CA GLU A 490 -20.97 -2.33 -15.41
C GLU A 490 -22.26 -3.15 -15.56
N ALA A 491 -23.41 -2.56 -15.26
CA ALA A 491 -24.71 -3.20 -15.37
C ALA A 491 -25.68 -2.38 -16.23
N PHE A 492 -26.64 -3.04 -16.86
CA PHE A 492 -27.74 -2.35 -17.55
C PHE A 492 -28.72 -1.78 -16.51
N ALA A 493 -29.16 -0.53 -16.72
CA ALA A 493 -30.02 0.19 -15.78
C ALA A 493 -31.38 -0.52 -15.59
N GLU A 494 -31.76 -0.73 -14.34
CA GLU A 494 -33.08 -1.20 -13.94
C GLU A 494 -33.84 -0.13 -13.15
N ASN A 495 -35.18 -0.17 -13.19
CA ASN A 495 -36.02 0.71 -12.40
C ASN A 495 -35.97 0.31 -10.92
N ARG A 496 -35.63 1.26 -10.05
CA ARG A 496 -35.49 1.05 -8.61
C ARG A 496 -36.74 1.49 -7.85
N VAL A 497 -37.10 0.70 -6.84
CA VAL A 497 -38.22 1.02 -5.93
C VAL A 497 -37.69 1.94 -4.81
N ASP A 498 -38.47 2.93 -4.37
CA ASP A 498 -38.07 3.92 -3.37
C ASP A 498 -37.54 3.35 -2.06
N VAL A 499 -38.09 2.22 -1.58
CA VAL A 499 -37.63 1.51 -0.37
C VAL A 499 -36.18 1.07 -0.47
N CYS A 500 -35.71 0.75 -1.67
CA CYS A 500 -34.35 0.29 -1.91
C CYS A 500 -33.34 1.43 -2.16
N ALA A 501 -33.79 2.66 -2.33
CA ALA A 501 -32.92 3.78 -2.69
C ALA A 501 -31.78 4.02 -1.69
N THR A 502 -32.06 3.80 -0.40
CA THR A 502 -31.02 3.92 0.65
C THR A 502 -30.00 2.79 0.57
N PHE A 503 -30.45 1.55 0.31
CA PHE A 503 -29.59 0.38 0.19
C PHE A 503 -28.63 0.49 -1.01
N PHE A 504 -29.08 1.07 -2.12
CA PHE A 504 -28.23 1.29 -3.30
C PHE A 504 -27.21 2.44 -3.16
N ASN A 505 -27.30 3.25 -2.10
CA ASN A 505 -26.34 4.33 -1.88
C ASN A 505 -25.11 3.83 -1.11
N PRO A 506 -23.92 3.76 -1.73
CA PRO A 506 -22.72 3.21 -1.10
C PRO A 506 -22.23 4.01 0.11
N VAL A 507 -22.61 5.30 0.22
CA VAL A 507 -22.25 6.14 1.37
C VAL A 507 -23.16 5.87 2.58
N LYS A 508 -24.45 5.59 2.33
CA LYS A 508 -25.44 5.32 3.40
C LYS A 508 -25.44 3.86 3.82
N THR A 509 -25.20 2.96 2.88
CA THR A 509 -25.13 1.51 3.11
C THR A 509 -23.89 0.97 2.42
N PRO A 510 -22.71 1.05 3.05
CA PRO A 510 -21.47 0.50 2.49
C PRO A 510 -21.55 -1.03 2.40
N PHE A 511 -20.72 -1.63 1.57
CA PHE A 511 -20.54 -3.08 1.62
C PHE A 511 -20.07 -3.49 3.02
N PRO A 512 -20.59 -4.62 3.56
CA PRO A 512 -20.16 -5.09 4.87
C PRO A 512 -18.66 -5.38 4.87
N THR A 513 -17.92 -4.81 5.82
CA THR A 513 -16.47 -5.01 5.94
C THR A 513 -16.08 -6.47 6.15
N ASN A 514 -16.93 -7.23 6.84
CA ASN A 514 -16.73 -8.66 7.08
C ASN A 514 -17.24 -9.55 5.92
N PHE A 515 -17.64 -8.98 4.78
CA PHE A 515 -17.94 -9.73 3.55
C PHE A 515 -16.66 -10.31 2.95
N PHE A 516 -15.58 -9.55 3.04
CA PHE A 516 -14.27 -10.00 2.61
C PHE A 516 -13.61 -10.83 3.72
N PRO A 517 -12.77 -11.83 3.38
CA PRO A 517 -12.03 -12.54 4.42
C PRO A 517 -11.23 -11.55 5.27
N PRO A 518 -11.08 -11.80 6.59
CA PRO A 518 -10.33 -10.92 7.47
C PRO A 518 -8.96 -10.65 6.88
N GLN A 519 -8.58 -9.39 6.84
CA GLN A 519 -7.23 -9.00 6.45
C GLN A 519 -6.29 -9.29 7.64
N LEU A 520 -5.00 -9.45 7.37
CA LEU A 520 -4.03 -9.75 8.44
C LEU A 520 -4.05 -8.69 9.55
N GLU A 521 -4.38 -7.44 9.19
CA GLU A 521 -4.53 -6.31 10.12
C GLU A 521 -5.72 -6.47 11.06
N ASP A 522 -6.76 -7.22 10.68
CA ASP A 522 -7.93 -7.50 11.53
C ASP A 522 -7.67 -8.67 12.50
N LEU A 523 -6.55 -9.38 12.34
CA LEU A 523 -6.19 -10.56 13.12
C LEU A 523 -5.05 -10.29 14.12
N LEU A 524 -4.45 -9.11 14.07
CA LEU A 524 -3.41 -8.60 14.98
C LEU A 524 -3.99 -7.53 15.92
#